data_08b4d8bd11069fde8cdcec29618509d0
#
_entry.id   08b4d8bd11069fde8cdcec29618509d0
#
_cell.length_a   1.000
_cell.length_b   1.000
_cell.length_c   1.000
_cell.angle_alpha   90.00
_cell.angle_beta   90.00
_cell.angle_gamma   90.00
#
_symmetry.space_group_name_H-M   'P 1'
#
loop_
_entity.id
_entity.type
_entity.pdbx_description
1 polymer ?
#
loop_
_entity_poly.entity_id
_entity_poly.type
_entity_poly.pdbx_seq_one_letter_code
_entity_poly.pdbx_strand_id
1 'polypeptide(L)'
;MFSATRHRIAALALGVCFILPAQAKNQPYGEIATQQARHIATVFPGRMTGSPAEMLSADYIRQQFAQMGYQSDIRSFHSRYIYTSRNKTQNWHNVTGSTVIAAHEGKAAEQIIIMAHLDTYAPMSDADIDNNLGGLTLQGMDDNAAGLGVMLELAERLKNIPTKYGIRFVATSGEEEGKLGAENLLKRMSAEEKKNTLLVINLDNLIVGDKLYFNSGQSTPSSVRKLTRDRALALARTHGVYAATNPGGNPDYPKGTGCCNDGEVFDKAGIPVLYVEATNWALGKKDGYQQRAKSKAFPDGTSWHDVRLDNQQHIDSALPQRIEHRSRDVVKVMLPLVKELAKAGKA
;
A
#
# COMPACT_ATOMS: atom_id res chain seq x y z
N MET A 1 5.99 -72.89 4.01
CA MET A 1 5.28 -71.96 4.90
C MET A 1 5.81 -70.55 4.61
N PHE A 2 5.13 -69.78 3.78
CA PHE A 2 5.52 -68.40 3.51
C PHE A 2 4.46 -67.48 4.15
N SER A 3 4.89 -66.67 5.11
CA SER A 3 4.06 -65.66 5.78
C SER A 3 4.06 -64.38 4.95
N ALA A 4 2.88 -63.96 4.49
CA ALA A 4 2.68 -62.73 3.74
C ALA A 4 2.39 -61.55 4.72
N THR A 5 3.33 -60.66 4.84
CA THR A 5 3.19 -59.42 5.62
C THR A 5 2.46 -58.39 4.76
N ARG A 6 1.23 -58.01 5.14
CA ARG A 6 0.43 -56.97 4.49
C ARG A 6 0.88 -55.60 5.00
N HIS A 7 1.48 -54.82 4.13
CA HIS A 7 1.73 -53.38 4.39
C HIS A 7 0.45 -52.59 4.15
N ARG A 8 -0.05 -51.98 5.19
CA ARG A 8 -1.13 -50.97 5.09
C ARG A 8 -0.52 -49.61 4.74
N ILE A 9 -0.75 -49.15 3.53
CA ILE A 9 -0.44 -47.78 3.12
C ILE A 9 -1.56 -46.87 3.67
N ALA A 10 -1.21 -46.04 4.64
CA ALA A 10 -2.09 -44.98 5.11
C ALA A 10 -1.99 -43.81 4.12
N ALA A 11 -3.04 -43.58 3.34
CA ALA A 11 -3.18 -42.39 2.52
C ALA A 11 -3.48 -41.20 3.40
N LEU A 12 -2.53 -40.28 3.56
CA LEU A 12 -2.75 -38.96 4.14
C LEU A 12 -3.50 -38.11 3.10
N ALA A 13 -4.79 -37.92 3.29
CA ALA A 13 -5.57 -36.96 2.53
C ALA A 13 -5.21 -35.55 3.03
N LEU A 14 -4.39 -34.82 2.26
CA LEU A 14 -4.23 -33.37 2.44
C LEU A 14 -5.56 -32.71 2.08
N GLY A 15 -6.32 -32.31 3.10
CA GLY A 15 -7.50 -31.48 2.95
C GLY A 15 -7.08 -30.09 2.50
N VAL A 16 -7.16 -29.81 1.20
CA VAL A 16 -7.13 -28.46 0.69
C VAL A 16 -8.45 -27.80 1.07
N CYS A 17 -8.44 -26.97 2.10
CA CYS A 17 -9.58 -26.10 2.42
C CYS A 17 -9.76 -25.10 1.27
N PHE A 18 -10.66 -25.41 0.35
CA PHE A 18 -11.22 -24.41 -0.57
C PHE A 18 -12.09 -23.46 0.23
N ILE A 19 -11.57 -22.27 0.52
CA ILE A 19 -12.41 -21.18 1.03
C ILE A 19 -13.26 -20.71 -0.15
N LEU A 20 -14.55 -21.02 -0.10
CA LEU A 20 -15.53 -20.65 -1.12
C LEU A 20 -15.70 -19.12 -1.20
N PRO A 21 -15.78 -18.53 -2.40
CA PRO A 21 -15.77 -17.06 -2.59
C PRO A 21 -17.09 -16.33 -2.21
N ALA A 22 -17.99 -16.95 -1.46
CA ALA A 22 -19.31 -16.38 -1.18
C ALA A 22 -19.41 -15.48 0.06
N GLN A 23 -18.33 -15.26 0.83
CA GLN A 23 -18.42 -14.67 2.17
C GLN A 23 -17.93 -13.22 2.34
N ALA A 24 -17.31 -12.60 1.36
CA ALA A 24 -16.72 -11.25 1.54
C ALA A 24 -17.75 -10.16 1.88
N LYS A 25 -19.00 -10.31 1.49
CA LYS A 25 -20.07 -9.35 1.86
C LYS A 25 -20.40 -9.32 3.36
N ASN A 26 -20.11 -10.40 4.08
CA ASN A 26 -20.43 -10.56 5.50
C ASN A 26 -19.23 -10.42 6.44
N GLN A 27 -18.01 -10.32 5.90
CA GLN A 27 -16.81 -10.11 6.74
C GLN A 27 -16.75 -8.67 7.26
N PRO A 28 -16.38 -8.46 8.55
CA PRO A 28 -16.16 -7.13 9.09
C PRO A 28 -15.16 -6.31 8.26
N TYR A 29 -15.31 -5.01 8.24
CA TYR A 29 -14.35 -4.14 7.58
C TYR A 29 -12.96 -4.25 8.23
N GLY A 30 -11.94 -4.34 7.38
CA GLY A 30 -10.55 -4.45 7.79
C GLY A 30 -10.07 -5.87 8.07
N GLU A 31 -10.96 -6.87 8.08
CA GLU A 31 -10.56 -8.27 8.33
C GLU A 31 -9.71 -8.82 7.18
N ILE A 32 -10.15 -8.65 5.94
CA ILE A 32 -9.38 -9.07 4.76
C ILE A 32 -8.08 -8.28 4.70
N ALA A 33 -8.13 -6.97 4.90
CA ALA A 33 -6.94 -6.12 4.87
C ALA A 33 -5.91 -6.56 5.90
N THR A 34 -6.32 -6.85 7.12
CA THR A 34 -5.44 -7.35 8.19
C THR A 34 -4.83 -8.70 7.84
N GLN A 35 -5.64 -9.65 7.38
CA GLN A 35 -5.17 -10.99 6.99
C GLN A 35 -4.15 -10.89 5.85
N GLN A 36 -4.43 -10.10 4.81
CA GLN A 36 -3.53 -9.89 3.68
C GLN A 36 -2.23 -9.19 4.10
N ALA A 37 -2.31 -8.14 4.91
CA ALA A 37 -1.13 -7.44 5.41
C ALA A 37 -0.22 -8.37 6.21
N ARG A 38 -0.78 -9.13 7.15
CA ARG A 38 -0.03 -10.11 7.96
C ARG A 38 0.60 -11.19 7.08
N HIS A 39 -0.13 -11.72 6.11
CA HIS A 39 0.38 -12.72 5.19
C HIS A 39 1.54 -12.17 4.35
N ILE A 40 1.37 -11.00 3.71
CA ILE A 40 2.41 -10.38 2.88
C ILE A 40 3.67 -10.09 3.69
N ALA A 41 3.53 -9.51 4.89
CA ALA A 41 4.65 -9.16 5.74
C ALA A 41 5.44 -10.38 6.23
N THR A 42 4.76 -11.47 6.59
CA THR A 42 5.39 -12.63 7.23
C THR A 42 5.86 -13.71 6.25
N VAL A 43 5.18 -13.86 5.12
CA VAL A 43 5.54 -14.87 4.10
C VAL A 43 6.58 -14.32 3.12
N PHE A 44 6.56 -13.02 2.86
CA PHE A 44 7.47 -12.36 1.93
C PHE A 44 8.30 -11.25 2.58
N PRO A 45 9.04 -11.49 3.68
CA PRO A 45 9.96 -10.48 4.21
C PRO A 45 11.07 -10.21 3.20
N GLY A 46 11.64 -9.01 3.23
CA GLY A 46 12.71 -8.63 2.31
C GLY A 46 12.28 -8.49 0.85
N ARG A 47 11.09 -7.95 0.62
CA ARG A 47 10.55 -7.64 -0.72
C ARG A 47 11.27 -6.47 -1.39
N MET A 48 12.60 -6.40 -1.24
CA MET A 48 13.41 -5.37 -1.88
C MET A 48 13.23 -5.43 -3.40
N THR A 49 13.20 -4.28 -4.05
CA THR A 49 13.04 -4.20 -5.51
C THR A 49 13.99 -5.13 -6.25
N GLY A 50 13.44 -6.01 -7.08
CA GLY A 50 14.19 -7.01 -7.84
C GLY A 50 14.64 -8.24 -7.04
N SER A 51 14.27 -8.36 -5.76
CA SER A 51 14.54 -9.55 -4.97
C SER A 51 13.60 -10.71 -5.31
N PRO A 52 13.98 -11.96 -5.02
CA PRO A 52 13.06 -13.09 -5.14
C PRO A 52 11.77 -12.92 -4.32
N ALA A 53 11.85 -12.32 -3.13
CA ALA A 53 10.68 -12.06 -2.29
C ALA A 53 9.73 -11.03 -2.93
N GLU A 54 10.26 -10.01 -3.59
CA GLU A 54 9.46 -9.05 -4.37
C GLU A 54 8.72 -9.75 -5.51
N MET A 55 9.40 -10.55 -6.29
CA MET A 55 8.79 -11.29 -7.41
C MET A 55 7.69 -12.26 -6.95
N LEU A 56 7.92 -12.99 -5.86
CA LEU A 56 6.95 -13.92 -5.29
C LEU A 56 5.74 -13.19 -4.73
N SER A 57 5.93 -12.05 -4.06
CA SER A 57 4.83 -11.25 -3.54
C SER A 57 4.04 -10.55 -4.66
N ALA A 58 4.70 -10.14 -5.74
CA ALA A 58 4.03 -9.62 -6.93
C ALA A 58 3.12 -10.67 -7.57
N ASP A 59 3.61 -11.91 -7.74
CA ASP A 59 2.80 -13.01 -8.27
C ASP A 59 1.65 -13.37 -7.31
N TYR A 60 1.89 -13.39 -6.00
CA TYR A 60 0.84 -13.58 -5.00
C TYR A 60 -0.28 -12.54 -5.15
N ILE A 61 0.06 -11.24 -5.21
CA ILE A 61 -0.94 -10.16 -5.35
C ILE A 61 -1.69 -10.28 -6.67
N ARG A 62 -0.99 -10.57 -7.77
CA ARG A 62 -1.63 -10.83 -9.07
C ARG A 62 -2.63 -11.98 -8.99
N GLN A 63 -2.25 -13.08 -8.31
CA GLN A 63 -3.15 -14.22 -8.10
C GLN A 63 -4.36 -13.86 -7.25
N GLN A 64 -4.21 -13.03 -6.20
CA GLN A 64 -5.35 -12.55 -5.41
C GLN A 64 -6.34 -11.78 -6.30
N PHE A 65 -5.85 -10.87 -7.14
CA PHE A 65 -6.72 -10.17 -8.10
C PHE A 65 -7.39 -11.12 -9.10
N ALA A 66 -6.67 -12.09 -9.63
CA ALA A 66 -7.23 -13.10 -10.54
C ALA A 66 -8.34 -13.94 -9.89
N GLN A 67 -8.15 -14.35 -8.62
CA GLN A 67 -9.18 -15.06 -7.84
C GLN A 67 -10.43 -14.22 -7.59
N MET A 68 -10.29 -12.90 -7.49
CA MET A 68 -11.42 -11.95 -7.42
C MET A 68 -12.13 -11.77 -8.78
N GLY A 69 -11.57 -12.27 -9.86
CA GLY A 69 -12.11 -12.17 -11.22
C GLY A 69 -11.58 -10.96 -12.02
N TYR A 70 -10.57 -10.25 -11.52
CA TYR A 70 -9.97 -9.15 -12.26
C TYR A 70 -8.99 -9.65 -13.31
N GLN A 71 -8.94 -8.96 -14.44
CA GLN A 71 -7.78 -9.05 -15.34
C GLN A 71 -6.60 -8.39 -14.65
N SER A 72 -5.52 -9.14 -14.48
CA SER A 72 -4.32 -8.67 -13.79
C SER A 72 -3.05 -9.15 -14.49
N ASP A 73 -2.04 -8.28 -14.51
CA ASP A 73 -0.73 -8.58 -15.06
C ASP A 73 0.40 -8.04 -14.17
N ILE A 74 1.61 -8.54 -14.45
CA ILE A 74 2.86 -8.02 -13.87
C ILE A 74 3.65 -7.39 -14.99
N ARG A 75 4.04 -6.13 -14.81
CA ARG A 75 4.87 -5.37 -15.74
C ARG A 75 6.23 -5.11 -15.12
N SER A 76 7.26 -5.68 -15.71
CA SER A 76 8.63 -5.40 -15.29
C SER A 76 9.10 -4.04 -15.79
N PHE A 77 9.97 -3.42 -15.01
CA PHE A 77 10.70 -2.22 -15.40
C PHE A 77 12.16 -2.31 -14.97
N HIS A 78 13.03 -1.67 -15.74
CA HIS A 78 14.46 -1.55 -15.41
C HIS A 78 14.74 -0.15 -14.89
N SER A 79 15.48 -0.09 -13.81
CA SER A 79 15.91 1.18 -13.21
C SER A 79 17.23 0.99 -12.47
N ARG A 80 17.65 2.01 -11.74
CA ARG A 80 18.88 1.98 -10.94
C ARG A 80 18.79 2.94 -9.76
N TYR A 81 19.51 2.63 -8.71
CA TYR A 81 19.70 3.50 -7.55
C TYR A 81 21.18 3.58 -7.16
N ILE A 82 21.53 4.52 -6.30
CA ILE A 82 22.92 4.71 -5.84
C ILE A 82 23.11 4.00 -4.50
N TYR A 83 24.14 3.15 -4.42
CA TYR A 83 24.64 2.61 -3.16
C TYR A 83 25.86 3.39 -2.70
N THR A 84 25.90 3.81 -1.43
CA THR A 84 26.99 4.57 -0.85
C THR A 84 27.77 3.73 0.15
N SER A 85 29.02 3.41 -0.17
CA SER A 85 29.91 2.65 0.70
C SER A 85 30.44 3.51 1.86
N ARG A 86 31.00 2.86 2.89
CA ARG A 86 31.55 3.50 4.09
C ARG A 86 32.62 4.56 3.80
N ASN A 87 33.41 4.35 2.76
CA ASN A 87 34.40 5.31 2.27
C ASN A 87 33.79 6.43 1.40
N LYS A 88 32.44 6.55 1.37
CA LYS A 88 31.66 7.51 0.56
C LYS A 88 31.73 7.29 -0.95
N THR A 89 32.26 6.16 -1.42
CA THR A 89 32.17 5.80 -2.84
C THR A 89 30.73 5.49 -3.19
N GLN A 90 30.24 6.07 -4.29
CA GLN A 90 28.91 5.86 -4.82
C GLN A 90 28.96 4.94 -6.05
N ASN A 91 28.16 3.92 -6.05
CA ASN A 91 28.04 2.97 -7.15
C ASN A 91 26.58 2.84 -7.58
N TRP A 92 26.35 2.78 -8.89
CA TRP A 92 25.03 2.50 -9.44
C TRP A 92 24.71 1.01 -9.34
N HIS A 93 23.57 0.70 -8.75
CA HIS A 93 23.00 -0.63 -8.72
C HIS A 93 21.80 -0.69 -9.68
N ASN A 94 21.87 -1.59 -10.66
CA ASN A 94 20.74 -1.83 -11.56
C ASN A 94 19.73 -2.75 -10.89
N VAL A 95 18.45 -2.45 -11.06
CA VAL A 95 17.34 -3.25 -10.55
C VAL A 95 16.30 -3.50 -11.63
N THR A 96 15.61 -4.63 -11.50
CA THR A 96 14.41 -4.92 -12.28
C THR A 96 13.27 -5.11 -11.31
N GLY A 97 12.39 -4.13 -11.23
CA GLY A 97 11.23 -4.16 -10.36
C GLY A 97 9.97 -4.59 -11.10
N SER A 98 8.92 -4.84 -10.33
CA SER A 98 7.62 -5.31 -10.82
C SER A 98 6.52 -4.31 -10.46
N THR A 99 5.59 -4.09 -11.38
CA THR A 99 4.33 -3.41 -11.11
C THR A 99 3.19 -4.35 -11.39
N VAL A 100 2.35 -4.61 -10.38
CA VAL A 100 1.13 -5.40 -10.54
C VAL A 100 -0.02 -4.46 -10.82
N ILE A 101 -0.80 -4.74 -11.86
CA ILE A 101 -1.97 -3.94 -12.23
C ILE A 101 -3.17 -4.86 -12.35
N ALA A 102 -4.28 -4.48 -11.72
CA ALA A 102 -5.58 -5.12 -11.91
C ALA A 102 -6.62 -4.09 -12.33
N ALA A 103 -7.49 -4.47 -13.25
CA ALA A 103 -8.46 -3.58 -13.85
C ALA A 103 -9.89 -3.93 -13.43
N HIS A 104 -10.57 -2.97 -12.83
CA HIS A 104 -12.03 -2.93 -12.72
C HIS A 104 -12.57 -2.00 -13.80
N GLU A 105 -13.16 -2.57 -14.83
CA GLU A 105 -13.62 -1.78 -15.98
C GLU A 105 -14.86 -0.95 -15.63
N GLY A 106 -14.82 0.33 -15.98
CA GLY A 106 -15.95 1.25 -15.91
C GLY A 106 -16.68 1.36 -17.25
N LYS A 107 -17.80 2.07 -17.26
CA LYS A 107 -18.56 2.36 -18.50
C LYS A 107 -17.98 3.53 -19.29
N ALA A 108 -17.18 4.38 -18.67
CA ALA A 108 -16.54 5.55 -19.27
C ALA A 108 -15.02 5.34 -19.34
N ALA A 109 -14.36 6.16 -20.16
CA ALA A 109 -12.92 6.10 -20.35
C ALA A 109 -12.11 6.62 -19.16
N GLU A 110 -12.74 7.41 -18.29
CA GLU A 110 -12.10 7.95 -17.11
C GLU A 110 -11.87 6.87 -16.04
N GLN A 111 -10.80 7.04 -15.28
CA GLN A 111 -10.38 6.07 -14.26
C GLN A 111 -9.90 6.73 -12.97
N ILE A 112 -9.89 5.92 -11.90
CA ILE A 112 -9.25 6.20 -10.62
C ILE A 112 -8.15 5.16 -10.42
N ILE A 113 -6.97 5.57 -9.99
CA ILE A 113 -5.90 4.66 -9.62
C ILE A 113 -5.88 4.55 -8.10
N ILE A 114 -5.89 3.33 -7.56
CA ILE A 114 -5.64 3.03 -6.15
C ILE A 114 -4.32 2.28 -6.10
N MET A 115 -3.34 2.85 -5.40
CA MET A 115 -1.99 2.31 -5.39
C MET A 115 -1.43 2.16 -3.98
N ALA A 116 -0.55 1.17 -3.83
CA ALA A 116 0.29 0.94 -2.68
C ALA A 116 1.61 0.35 -3.17
N HIS A 117 2.73 0.69 -2.54
CA HIS A 117 3.99 0.08 -2.97
C HIS A 117 4.16 -1.34 -2.40
N LEU A 118 4.83 -2.17 -3.20
CA LEU A 118 5.05 -3.58 -2.98
C LEU A 118 6.34 -3.85 -2.21
N ASP A 119 7.36 -3.07 -2.53
CA ASP A 119 8.72 -3.25 -2.04
C ASP A 119 8.89 -2.87 -0.57
N THR A 120 9.92 -3.43 0.03
CA THR A 120 10.48 -3.01 1.31
C THR A 120 11.86 -2.43 1.09
N TYR A 121 12.31 -1.59 2.01
CA TYR A 121 13.57 -0.89 1.91
C TYR A 121 14.76 -1.81 1.64
N ALA A 122 15.50 -1.53 0.57
CA ALA A 122 16.82 -2.10 0.31
C ALA A 122 17.88 -1.21 0.97
N PRO A 123 18.83 -1.76 1.74
CA PRO A 123 19.94 -0.94 2.23
C PRO A 123 20.66 -0.25 1.06
N MET A 124 20.70 1.08 1.09
CA MET A 124 21.36 1.88 0.05
C MET A 124 22.72 2.41 0.50
N SER A 125 23.17 2.00 1.69
CA SER A 125 24.49 2.32 2.20
C SER A 125 24.99 1.30 3.24
N ASP A 126 26.29 1.27 3.48
CA ASP A 126 26.86 0.51 4.60
C ASP A 126 26.31 1.01 5.96
N ALA A 127 25.97 2.29 6.06
CA ALA A 127 25.37 2.86 7.25
C ALA A 127 23.96 2.29 7.50
N ASP A 128 23.17 2.03 6.46
CA ASP A 128 21.85 1.38 6.60
C ASP A 128 22.02 -0.02 7.17
N ILE A 129 22.99 -0.78 6.67
CA ILE A 129 23.29 -2.12 7.17
C ILE A 129 23.69 -2.07 8.65
N ASP A 130 24.59 -1.17 9.02
CA ASP A 130 25.07 -0.99 10.40
C ASP A 130 23.91 -0.60 11.36
N ASN A 131 22.89 0.08 10.85
CA ASN A 131 21.72 0.52 11.62
C ASN A 131 20.51 -0.44 11.54
N ASN A 132 20.64 -1.60 10.91
CA ASN A 132 19.56 -2.59 10.69
C ASN A 132 18.38 -2.02 9.87
N LEU A 133 18.67 -1.15 8.91
CA LEU A 133 17.68 -0.62 7.99
C LEU A 133 17.61 -1.49 6.74
N GLY A 134 16.41 -1.97 6.43
CA GLY A 134 16.15 -2.78 5.24
C GLY A 134 16.69 -4.21 5.30
N GLY A 135 16.71 -4.85 4.15
CA GLY A 135 17.29 -6.17 3.97
C GLY A 135 16.29 -7.33 4.05
N LEU A 136 16.84 -8.54 4.05
CA LEU A 136 16.11 -9.79 3.80
C LEU A 136 15.05 -10.14 4.85
N THR A 137 15.14 -9.61 6.06
CA THR A 137 14.25 -9.95 7.17
C THR A 137 13.25 -8.82 7.49
N LEU A 138 13.31 -7.69 6.78
CA LEU A 138 12.36 -6.60 6.96
C LEU A 138 10.97 -7.05 6.51
N GLN A 139 10.03 -7.09 7.45
CA GLN A 139 8.64 -7.46 7.15
C GLN A 139 7.89 -6.35 6.42
N GLY A 140 8.18 -5.08 6.70
CA GLY A 140 7.44 -3.95 6.14
C GLY A 140 5.95 -4.08 6.40
N MET A 141 5.55 -4.28 7.67
CA MET A 141 4.14 -4.41 8.06
C MET A 141 3.41 -3.08 7.89
N ASP A 142 3.96 -2.00 8.44
CA ASP A 142 3.45 -0.64 8.26
C ASP A 142 3.81 -0.11 6.87
N ASP A 143 5.02 -0.41 6.41
CA ASP A 143 5.65 0.10 5.21
C ASP A 143 6.01 -1.05 4.22
N ASN A 144 5.11 -1.56 3.34
CA ASN A 144 3.74 -1.10 3.16
C ASN A 144 2.76 -2.27 2.99
N ALA A 145 2.95 -3.39 3.70
CA ALA A 145 2.02 -4.53 3.63
C ALA A 145 0.59 -4.11 4.02
N ALA A 146 0.45 -3.15 4.94
CA ALA A 146 -0.85 -2.62 5.35
C ALA A 146 -1.58 -1.92 4.20
N GLY A 147 -0.88 -1.10 3.41
CA GLY A 147 -1.44 -0.45 2.23
C GLY A 147 -1.90 -1.45 1.17
N LEU A 148 -1.08 -2.48 0.93
CA LEU A 148 -1.42 -3.59 0.03
C LEU A 148 -2.66 -4.35 0.52
N GLY A 149 -2.75 -4.64 1.82
CA GLY A 149 -3.89 -5.32 2.41
C GLY A 149 -5.19 -4.54 2.25
N VAL A 150 -5.18 -3.24 2.50
CA VAL A 150 -6.35 -2.36 2.29
C VAL A 150 -6.73 -2.32 0.82
N MET A 151 -5.77 -2.19 -0.10
CA MET A 151 -6.04 -2.21 -1.54
C MET A 151 -6.74 -3.52 -1.96
N LEU A 152 -6.27 -4.67 -1.49
CA LEU A 152 -6.87 -5.98 -1.78
C LEU A 152 -8.29 -6.09 -1.19
N GLU A 153 -8.56 -5.58 0.01
CA GLU A 153 -9.92 -5.57 0.56
C GLU A 153 -10.86 -4.67 -0.23
N LEU A 154 -10.40 -3.48 -0.64
CA LEU A 154 -11.19 -2.60 -1.50
C LEU A 154 -11.53 -3.30 -2.83
N ALA A 155 -10.56 -3.97 -3.45
CA ALA A 155 -10.77 -4.75 -4.67
C ALA A 155 -11.80 -5.86 -4.46
N GLU A 156 -11.69 -6.67 -3.40
CA GLU A 156 -12.63 -7.74 -3.09
C GLU A 156 -14.06 -7.21 -2.92
N ARG A 157 -14.21 -6.08 -2.22
CA ARG A 157 -15.54 -5.49 -1.96
C ARG A 157 -16.16 -4.78 -3.16
N LEU A 158 -15.35 -4.41 -4.14
CA LEU A 158 -15.80 -3.71 -5.36
C LEU A 158 -16.02 -4.64 -6.56
N LYS A 159 -15.48 -5.86 -6.55
CA LYS A 159 -15.39 -6.75 -7.72
C LYS A 159 -16.70 -6.95 -8.50
N ASN A 160 -17.84 -6.97 -7.83
CA ASN A 160 -19.14 -7.20 -8.45
C ASN A 160 -20.01 -5.93 -8.50
N ILE A 161 -19.45 -4.76 -8.26
CA ILE A 161 -20.19 -3.49 -8.24
C ILE A 161 -19.91 -2.75 -9.56
N PRO A 162 -20.91 -2.56 -10.44
CA PRO A 162 -20.69 -1.80 -11.65
C PRO A 162 -20.38 -0.34 -11.32
N THR A 163 -19.43 0.25 -12.04
CA THR A 163 -19.01 1.64 -11.88
C THR A 163 -19.10 2.41 -13.19
N LYS A 164 -19.27 3.74 -13.12
CA LYS A 164 -19.15 4.60 -14.29
C LYS A 164 -17.68 4.73 -14.70
N TYR A 165 -16.80 5.04 -13.74
CA TYR A 165 -15.36 5.19 -13.99
C TYR A 165 -14.61 3.91 -13.66
N GLY A 166 -13.60 3.60 -14.45
CA GLY A 166 -12.73 2.45 -14.18
C GLY A 166 -11.92 2.63 -12.90
N ILE A 167 -11.51 1.53 -12.28
CA ILE A 167 -10.58 1.54 -11.16
C ILE A 167 -9.38 0.67 -11.54
N ARG A 168 -8.17 1.22 -11.40
CA ARG A 168 -6.92 0.46 -11.52
C ARG A 168 -6.33 0.29 -10.15
N PHE A 169 -6.18 -0.97 -9.74
CA PHE A 169 -5.44 -1.32 -8.52
C PHE A 169 -4.00 -1.57 -8.92
N VAL A 170 -3.05 -0.87 -8.30
CA VAL A 170 -1.65 -0.89 -8.70
C VAL A 170 -0.75 -1.12 -7.49
N ALA A 171 0.02 -2.22 -7.52
CA ALA A 171 1.11 -2.43 -6.58
C ALA A 171 2.43 -2.10 -7.28
N THR A 172 3.10 -1.03 -6.86
CA THR A 172 4.37 -0.57 -7.43
C THR A 172 5.56 -1.11 -6.65
N SER A 173 6.68 -1.38 -7.32
CA SER A 173 7.96 -1.62 -6.68
C SER A 173 8.89 -0.42 -6.89
N GLY A 174 9.97 -0.31 -6.09
CA GLY A 174 10.95 0.76 -6.21
C GLY A 174 10.48 2.10 -5.64
N GLU A 175 9.50 2.11 -4.76
CA GLU A 175 9.14 3.32 -4.01
C GLU A 175 10.31 3.75 -3.13
N GLU A 176 10.89 2.81 -2.43
CA GLU A 176 11.96 2.97 -1.46
C GLU A 176 13.28 3.42 -2.08
N GLU A 177 13.53 3.09 -3.34
CA GLU A 177 14.69 3.56 -4.09
C GLU A 177 14.43 4.86 -4.87
N GLY A 178 13.36 5.57 -4.54
CA GLY A 178 13.02 6.87 -5.12
C GLY A 178 11.82 6.86 -6.07
N LYS A 179 10.82 6.06 -5.79
CA LYS A 179 9.53 6.02 -6.54
C LYS A 179 9.67 5.53 -7.98
N LEU A 180 10.63 4.62 -8.21
CA LEU A 180 11.01 4.15 -9.55
C LEU A 180 9.86 3.52 -10.32
N GLY A 181 9.02 2.72 -9.64
CA GLY A 181 7.86 2.07 -10.25
C GLY A 181 6.76 3.07 -10.63
N ALA A 182 6.49 4.04 -9.78
CA ALA A 182 5.52 5.10 -10.07
C ALA A 182 5.97 5.97 -11.25
N GLU A 183 7.25 6.33 -11.31
CA GLU A 183 7.82 7.06 -12.46
C GLU A 183 7.70 6.24 -13.75
N ASN A 184 8.01 4.95 -13.70
CA ASN A 184 7.87 4.06 -14.86
C ASN A 184 6.40 3.93 -15.29
N LEU A 185 5.48 3.77 -14.33
CA LEU A 185 4.04 3.73 -14.62
C LEU A 185 3.59 5.00 -15.33
N LEU A 186 3.90 6.17 -14.77
CA LEU A 186 3.53 7.46 -15.36
C LEU A 186 4.13 7.65 -16.77
N LYS A 187 5.38 7.23 -16.96
CA LYS A 187 6.05 7.31 -18.28
C LYS A 187 5.37 6.45 -19.35
N ARG A 188 4.83 5.29 -18.96
CA ARG A 188 4.13 4.37 -19.87
C ARG A 188 2.70 4.77 -20.19
N MET A 189 2.08 5.61 -19.36
CA MET A 189 0.74 6.11 -19.62
C MET A 189 0.74 7.00 -20.86
N SER A 190 -0.21 6.77 -21.76
CA SER A 190 -0.47 7.66 -22.89
C SER A 190 -0.97 9.03 -22.42
N ALA A 191 -0.94 10.03 -23.30
CA ALA A 191 -1.49 11.34 -23.00
C ALA A 191 -3.00 11.27 -22.67
N GLU A 192 -3.71 10.36 -23.33
CA GLU A 192 -5.14 10.13 -23.09
C GLU A 192 -5.37 9.48 -21.73
N GLU A 193 -4.62 8.44 -21.35
CA GLU A 193 -4.71 7.82 -20.02
C GLU A 193 -4.41 8.82 -18.92
N LYS A 194 -3.38 9.67 -19.06
CA LYS A 194 -3.09 10.73 -18.10
C LYS A 194 -4.25 11.71 -17.96
N LYS A 195 -4.84 12.15 -19.08
CA LYS A 195 -5.99 13.05 -19.10
C LYS A 195 -7.23 12.43 -18.47
N ASN A 196 -7.45 11.13 -18.69
CA ASN A 196 -8.59 10.38 -18.18
C ASN A 196 -8.39 9.88 -16.73
N THR A 197 -7.20 10.04 -16.14
CA THR A 197 -6.97 9.71 -14.73
C THR A 197 -7.49 10.85 -13.85
N LEU A 198 -8.65 10.64 -13.24
CA LEU A 198 -9.33 11.63 -12.40
C LEU A 198 -8.65 11.84 -11.06
N LEU A 199 -8.05 10.77 -10.52
CA LEU A 199 -7.46 10.75 -9.19
C LEU A 199 -6.52 9.57 -9.04
N VAL A 200 -5.41 9.78 -8.34
CA VAL A 200 -4.58 8.72 -7.74
C VAL A 200 -4.81 8.74 -6.24
N ILE A 201 -5.17 7.59 -5.68
CA ILE A 201 -5.27 7.36 -4.23
C ILE A 201 -4.05 6.54 -3.85
N ASN A 202 -3.17 7.10 -3.03
CA ASN A 202 -1.98 6.40 -2.54
C ASN A 202 -2.19 5.98 -1.09
N LEU A 203 -2.06 4.67 -0.84
CA LEU A 203 -2.21 4.05 0.47
C LEU A 203 -0.81 3.68 0.98
N ASP A 204 -0.37 4.32 2.04
CA ASP A 204 0.99 4.15 2.52
C ASP A 204 1.11 4.37 4.02
N ASN A 205 1.88 3.51 4.72
CA ASN A 205 2.17 3.67 6.14
C ASN A 205 0.91 3.81 7.02
N LEU A 206 0.01 2.83 7.00
CA LEU A 206 -1.34 2.98 7.55
C LEU A 206 -1.46 2.67 9.05
N ILE A 207 -0.41 2.19 9.74
CA ILE A 207 -0.54 1.55 11.06
C ILE A 207 0.07 2.35 12.21
N VAL A 208 1.38 2.64 12.16
CA VAL A 208 2.15 3.08 13.35
C VAL A 208 1.85 4.51 13.76
N GLY A 209 1.63 5.41 12.81
CA GLY A 209 1.41 6.82 13.09
C GLY A 209 0.29 7.10 14.11
N ASP A 210 0.40 8.20 14.83
CA ASP A 210 -0.55 8.57 15.88
C ASP A 210 -1.95 8.83 15.35
N LYS A 211 -2.06 9.34 14.11
CA LYS A 211 -3.32 9.71 13.48
C LYS A 211 -3.40 9.21 12.06
N LEU A 212 -4.62 8.91 11.62
CA LEU A 212 -4.93 8.74 10.22
C LEU A 212 -5.10 10.11 9.57
N TYR A 213 -4.40 10.32 8.45
CA TYR A 213 -4.45 11.56 7.68
C TYR A 213 -4.98 11.32 6.27
N PHE A 214 -5.76 12.27 5.80
CA PHE A 214 -6.15 12.43 4.40
C PHE A 214 -5.62 13.76 3.91
N ASN A 215 -4.68 13.72 2.96
CA ASN A 215 -4.05 14.90 2.40
C ASN A 215 -4.20 14.92 0.88
N SER A 216 -4.31 16.08 0.28
CA SER A 216 -4.33 16.23 -1.18
C SER A 216 -2.92 16.48 -1.72
N GLY A 217 -2.71 16.19 -3.00
CA GLY A 217 -1.57 16.72 -3.71
C GLY A 217 -1.58 18.25 -3.75
N GLN A 218 -0.40 18.85 -3.87
CA GLN A 218 -0.27 20.31 -3.95
C GLN A 218 -0.89 20.87 -5.23
N SER A 219 -0.78 20.14 -6.35
CA SER A 219 -1.37 20.50 -7.64
C SER A 219 -2.87 20.16 -7.75
N THR A 220 -3.42 19.39 -6.79
CA THR A 220 -4.82 18.95 -6.83
C THR A 220 -5.78 20.15 -6.79
N PRO A 221 -6.68 20.34 -7.78
CA PRO A 221 -7.63 21.44 -7.80
C PRO A 221 -8.56 21.49 -6.58
N SER A 222 -8.97 22.68 -6.16
CA SER A 222 -9.83 22.87 -4.98
C SER A 222 -11.15 22.11 -5.08
N SER A 223 -11.74 22.02 -6.26
CA SER A 223 -12.96 21.23 -6.51
C SER A 223 -12.77 19.75 -6.24
N VAL A 224 -11.60 19.20 -6.67
CA VAL A 224 -11.25 17.80 -6.42
C VAL A 224 -10.91 17.57 -4.95
N ARG A 225 -10.20 18.50 -4.28
CA ARG A 225 -9.94 18.42 -2.84
C ARG A 225 -11.21 18.27 -2.02
N LYS A 226 -12.28 19.01 -2.38
CA LYS A 226 -13.58 18.92 -1.71
C LYS A 226 -14.21 17.52 -1.84
N LEU A 227 -14.13 16.93 -3.03
CA LEU A 227 -14.71 15.63 -3.33
C LEU A 227 -13.89 14.45 -2.80
N THR A 228 -12.63 14.66 -2.47
CA THR A 228 -11.68 13.62 -2.04
C THR A 228 -11.29 13.79 -0.57
N ARG A 229 -10.31 14.62 -0.26
CA ARG A 229 -9.82 14.85 1.10
C ARG A 229 -10.93 15.29 2.07
N ASP A 230 -11.69 16.32 1.72
CA ASP A 230 -12.70 16.88 2.62
C ASP A 230 -13.87 15.89 2.79
N ARG A 231 -14.21 15.17 1.72
CA ARG A 231 -15.22 14.11 1.78
C ARG A 231 -14.75 12.92 2.62
N ALA A 232 -13.48 12.50 2.50
CA ALA A 232 -12.88 11.47 3.35
C ALA A 232 -12.96 11.83 4.84
N LEU A 233 -12.62 13.08 5.18
CA LEU A 233 -12.74 13.59 6.56
C LEU A 233 -14.20 13.61 7.05
N ALA A 234 -15.16 13.94 6.18
CA ALA A 234 -16.59 13.86 6.51
C ALA A 234 -17.05 12.44 6.76
N LEU A 235 -16.66 11.49 5.89
CA LEU A 235 -16.96 10.06 6.06
C LEU A 235 -16.30 9.50 7.33
N ALA A 236 -15.07 9.89 7.64
CA ALA A 236 -14.40 9.51 8.88
C ALA A 236 -15.24 9.90 10.10
N ARG A 237 -15.72 11.15 10.17
CA ARG A 237 -16.61 11.59 11.26
C ARG A 237 -17.90 10.79 11.32
N THR A 238 -18.55 10.54 10.19
CA THR A 238 -19.79 9.76 10.11
C THR A 238 -19.60 8.32 10.62
N HIS A 239 -18.44 7.73 10.37
CA HIS A 239 -18.13 6.34 10.77
C HIS A 239 -17.40 6.23 12.12
N GLY A 240 -17.26 7.33 12.87
CA GLY A 240 -16.55 7.35 14.14
C GLY A 240 -15.05 7.07 14.03
N VAL A 241 -14.45 7.40 12.88
CA VAL A 241 -13.01 7.25 12.63
C VAL A 241 -12.32 8.56 12.93
N TYR A 242 -11.30 8.51 13.80
CA TYR A 242 -10.48 9.67 14.09
C TYR A 242 -9.47 9.91 12.98
N ALA A 243 -9.67 10.98 12.23
CA ALA A 243 -8.79 11.36 11.12
C ALA A 243 -8.57 12.87 11.07
N ALA A 244 -7.47 13.27 10.46
CA ALA A 244 -7.06 14.66 10.33
C ALA A 244 -6.55 14.96 8.91
N THR A 245 -6.18 16.19 8.66
CA THR A 245 -5.39 16.62 7.51
C THR A 245 -4.20 17.43 8.01
N ASN A 246 -3.14 17.52 7.21
CA ASN A 246 -1.96 18.32 7.52
C ASN A 246 -2.37 19.74 7.95
N PRO A 247 -1.99 20.18 9.16
CA PRO A 247 -2.34 21.52 9.66
C PRO A 247 -1.57 22.65 8.99
N GLY A 248 -0.52 22.35 8.20
CA GLY A 248 0.33 23.34 7.53
C GLY A 248 1.40 23.95 8.44
N GLY A 249 1.91 23.15 9.39
CA GLY A 249 2.99 23.60 10.30
C GLY A 249 4.36 23.70 9.63
N ASN A 250 4.54 23.06 8.47
CA ASN A 250 5.73 23.18 7.63
C ASN A 250 5.38 23.99 6.37
N PRO A 251 6.11 25.10 6.09
CA PRO A 251 5.86 25.93 4.91
C PRO A 251 5.97 25.20 3.57
N ASP A 252 6.81 24.18 3.48
CA ASP A 252 7.00 23.40 2.26
C ASP A 252 5.78 22.51 1.95
N TYR A 253 4.95 22.24 2.96
CA TYR A 253 3.74 21.44 2.87
C TYR A 253 2.53 22.24 3.36
N PRO A 254 1.89 23.03 2.50
CA PRO A 254 0.73 23.82 2.87
C PRO A 254 -0.39 22.99 3.50
N LYS A 255 -1.22 23.66 4.29
CA LYS A 255 -2.36 23.02 4.97
C LYS A 255 -3.16 22.10 4.04
N GLY A 256 -3.38 20.88 4.49
CA GLY A 256 -4.16 19.88 3.78
C GLY A 256 -3.44 19.21 2.60
N THR A 257 -2.13 19.40 2.47
CA THR A 257 -1.31 18.71 1.45
C THR A 257 -0.43 17.66 2.07
N GLY A 258 -0.11 16.63 1.29
CA GLY A 258 0.83 15.56 1.62
C GLY A 258 2.01 15.52 0.66
N CYS A 259 2.89 14.54 0.86
CA CYS A 259 4.09 14.34 0.04
C CYS A 259 4.64 12.92 0.12
N CYS A 260 5.76 12.80 -0.49
CA CYS A 260 6.94 12.03 -0.13
C CYS A 260 6.89 10.55 -0.52
N ASN A 261 5.79 10.04 -1.07
CA ASN A 261 5.63 8.69 -1.58
C ASN A 261 5.26 8.68 -3.08
N ASP A 262 4.89 7.52 -3.61
CA ASP A 262 4.56 7.32 -5.04
C ASP A 262 3.55 8.33 -5.60
N GLY A 263 2.61 8.80 -4.79
CA GLY A 263 1.64 9.82 -5.19
C GLY A 263 2.27 11.14 -5.65
N GLU A 264 3.45 11.47 -5.11
CA GLU A 264 4.15 12.71 -5.46
C GLU A 264 4.55 12.76 -6.95
N VAL A 265 4.81 11.60 -7.56
CA VAL A 265 5.14 11.51 -8.99
C VAL A 265 3.98 12.00 -9.84
N PHE A 266 2.76 11.62 -9.49
CA PHE A 266 1.53 12.02 -10.19
C PHE A 266 1.16 13.47 -9.88
N ASP A 267 1.32 13.90 -8.63
CA ASP A 267 1.07 15.29 -8.22
C ASP A 267 1.95 16.28 -9.01
N LYS A 268 3.24 15.98 -9.14
CA LYS A 268 4.18 16.77 -9.96
C LYS A 268 3.81 16.80 -11.44
N ALA A 269 3.14 15.76 -11.92
CA ALA A 269 2.63 15.70 -13.30
C ALA A 269 1.25 16.38 -13.47
N GLY A 270 0.69 16.98 -12.43
CA GLY A 270 -0.61 17.66 -12.46
C GLY A 270 -1.81 16.72 -12.39
N ILE A 271 -1.62 15.44 -12.08
CA ILE A 271 -2.70 14.49 -11.85
C ILE A 271 -3.13 14.59 -10.37
N PRO A 272 -4.42 14.77 -10.08
CA PRO A 272 -4.90 14.90 -8.70
C PRO A 272 -4.53 13.70 -7.83
N VAL A 273 -4.14 13.94 -6.57
CA VAL A 273 -3.75 12.90 -5.62
C VAL A 273 -4.49 13.04 -4.31
N LEU A 274 -4.87 11.90 -3.72
CA LEU A 274 -5.27 11.74 -2.34
C LEU A 274 -4.25 10.83 -1.65
N TYR A 275 -3.53 11.35 -0.68
CA TYR A 275 -2.66 10.58 0.22
C TYR A 275 -3.48 10.08 1.40
N VAL A 276 -3.36 8.79 1.70
CA VAL A 276 -3.97 8.13 2.86
C VAL A 276 -2.85 7.51 3.67
N GLU A 277 -2.63 8.01 4.87
CA GLU A 277 -1.46 7.68 5.67
C GLU A 277 -1.75 7.77 7.18
N ALA A 278 -1.08 6.95 7.98
CA ALA A 278 -1.05 7.09 9.43
C ALA A 278 0.31 7.66 9.85
N THR A 279 0.34 8.96 10.12
CA THR A 279 1.53 9.76 10.38
C THR A 279 1.30 10.72 11.53
N ASN A 280 2.09 11.79 11.66
CA ASN A 280 1.86 12.83 12.67
C ASN A 280 2.26 14.23 12.18
N TRP A 281 1.54 14.76 11.23
CA TRP A 281 1.74 16.14 10.74
C TRP A 281 1.58 17.23 11.82
N ALA A 282 0.91 16.93 12.93
CA ALA A 282 0.70 17.88 14.02
C ALA A 282 1.99 18.21 14.80
N LEU A 283 3.07 17.48 14.62
CA LEU A 283 4.37 17.77 15.24
C LEU A 283 5.17 18.89 14.54
N GLY A 284 4.80 19.28 13.35
CA GLY A 284 4.87 20.65 12.82
C GLY A 284 6.10 21.09 12.04
N LYS A 285 7.32 20.61 12.27
CA LYS A 285 8.52 21.17 11.63
C LYS A 285 9.14 20.30 10.53
N LYS A 286 8.77 19.04 10.47
CA LYS A 286 9.19 18.07 9.47
C LYS A 286 7.96 17.61 8.71
N ASP A 287 8.13 16.81 7.65
CA ASP A 287 6.98 16.13 7.05
C ASP A 287 6.38 15.11 8.03
N GLY A 288 5.13 14.71 7.77
CA GLY A 288 4.39 13.80 8.63
C GLY A 288 5.02 12.42 8.74
N TYR A 289 5.75 11.99 7.71
CA TYR A 289 6.42 10.70 7.66
C TYR A 289 7.56 10.56 8.66
N GLN A 290 8.28 11.62 8.92
CA GLN A 290 9.38 11.62 9.89
C GLN A 290 8.92 11.74 11.34
N GLN A 291 7.64 11.96 11.59
CA GLN A 291 7.07 12.25 12.91
C GLN A 291 5.79 11.46 13.14
N ARG A 292 5.80 10.13 12.89
CA ARG A 292 4.60 9.30 12.90
C ARG A 292 4.02 9.07 14.28
N ALA A 293 4.84 8.73 15.26
CA ALA A 293 4.40 8.30 16.57
C ALA A 293 5.17 8.98 17.71
N LYS A 294 4.46 9.24 18.82
CA LYS A 294 5.04 9.73 20.07
C LYS A 294 5.30 8.61 21.09
N SER A 295 5.56 7.41 20.63
CA SER A 295 5.77 6.24 21.48
C SER A 295 7.25 6.01 21.76
N LYS A 296 7.59 5.62 23.01
CA LYS A 296 8.94 5.13 23.36
C LYS A 296 9.33 3.85 22.60
N ALA A 297 8.33 3.10 22.09
CA ALA A 297 8.55 1.92 21.29
C ALA A 297 9.03 2.24 19.86
N PHE A 298 8.94 3.51 19.46
CA PHE A 298 9.40 4.05 18.19
C PHE A 298 10.22 5.33 18.45
N PRO A 299 11.50 5.19 18.88
CA PRO A 299 12.31 6.29 19.42
C PRO A 299 12.44 7.48 18.47
N ASP A 300 12.56 7.20 17.17
CA ASP A 300 12.69 8.21 16.12
C ASP A 300 11.34 8.63 15.53
N GLY A 301 10.24 8.20 16.14
CA GLY A 301 8.88 8.48 15.70
C GLY A 301 8.43 7.65 14.50
N THR A 302 9.26 6.74 13.97
CA THR A 302 8.97 5.91 12.80
C THR A 302 9.24 4.44 13.07
N SER A 303 8.55 3.57 12.30
CA SER A 303 8.86 2.14 12.22
C SER A 303 9.60 1.78 10.94
N TRP A 304 9.41 2.57 9.91
CA TRP A 304 9.83 2.27 8.55
C TRP A 304 11.33 1.98 8.46
N HIS A 305 11.66 1.11 7.52
CA HIS A 305 13.00 0.63 7.24
C HIS A 305 13.68 -0.17 8.36
N ASP A 306 13.30 -0.03 9.63
CA ASP A 306 13.96 -0.71 10.74
C ASP A 306 13.39 -2.12 10.95
N VAL A 307 14.24 -3.13 10.75
CA VAL A 307 13.91 -4.55 10.91
C VAL A 307 13.32 -4.88 12.28
N ARG A 308 13.77 -4.15 13.33
CA ARG A 308 13.32 -4.38 14.73
C ARG A 308 11.97 -3.74 15.03
N LEU A 309 11.57 -2.71 14.26
CA LEU A 309 10.39 -1.89 14.54
C LEU A 309 9.23 -2.20 13.56
N ASP A 310 9.52 -2.36 12.27
CA ASP A 310 8.48 -2.62 11.27
C ASP A 310 8.24 -4.11 11.05
N ASN A 311 7.76 -4.75 12.10
CA ASN A 311 7.32 -6.14 12.07
C ASN A 311 6.08 -6.32 12.93
N GLN A 312 5.29 -7.36 12.62
CA GLN A 312 4.01 -7.56 13.32
C GLN A 312 4.17 -7.80 14.82
N GLN A 313 5.22 -8.50 15.28
CA GLN A 313 5.39 -8.83 16.69
C GLN A 313 5.65 -7.56 17.52
N HIS A 314 6.53 -6.68 17.02
CA HIS A 314 6.83 -5.42 17.69
C HIS A 314 5.60 -4.50 17.70
N ILE A 315 4.92 -4.37 16.56
CA ILE A 315 3.72 -3.51 16.45
C ILE A 315 2.61 -4.04 17.35
N ASP A 316 2.32 -5.34 17.34
CA ASP A 316 1.28 -5.93 18.21
C ASP A 316 1.60 -5.76 19.69
N SER A 317 2.89 -5.84 20.08
CA SER A 317 3.34 -5.62 21.45
C SER A 317 3.25 -4.16 21.87
N ALA A 318 3.73 -3.25 21.01
CA ALA A 318 3.82 -1.81 21.31
C ALA A 318 2.47 -1.08 21.18
N LEU A 319 1.65 -1.49 20.24
CA LEU A 319 0.38 -0.90 19.87
C LEU A 319 -0.69 -1.99 19.69
N PRO A 320 -1.17 -2.62 20.77
CA PRO A 320 -2.11 -3.74 20.70
C PRO A 320 -3.34 -3.44 19.85
N GLN A 321 -3.70 -4.37 18.95
CA GLN A 321 -4.84 -4.27 18.03
C GLN A 321 -4.76 -3.11 17.02
N ARG A 322 -3.63 -2.42 16.92
CA ARG A 322 -3.47 -1.26 16.02
C ARG A 322 -3.61 -1.67 14.55
N ILE A 323 -3.08 -2.82 14.16
CA ILE A 323 -3.16 -3.31 12.78
C ILE A 323 -4.63 -3.50 12.37
N GLU A 324 -5.41 -4.19 13.21
CA GLU A 324 -6.84 -4.45 12.98
C GLU A 324 -7.66 -3.15 12.97
N HIS A 325 -7.44 -2.29 13.96
CA HIS A 325 -8.20 -1.05 14.08
C HIS A 325 -7.94 -0.11 12.90
N ARG A 326 -6.68 0.07 12.50
CA ARG A 326 -6.32 0.95 11.38
C ARG A 326 -6.81 0.39 10.04
N SER A 327 -6.64 -0.91 9.79
CA SER A 327 -7.16 -1.57 8.59
C SER A 327 -8.68 -1.37 8.48
N ARG A 328 -9.41 -1.60 9.58
CA ARG A 328 -10.85 -1.37 9.64
C ARG A 328 -11.22 0.09 9.36
N ASP A 329 -10.55 1.02 10.01
CA ASP A 329 -10.86 2.44 9.95
C ASP A 329 -10.60 3.01 8.54
N VAL A 330 -9.50 2.60 7.90
CA VAL A 330 -9.20 2.99 6.52
C VAL A 330 -10.25 2.44 5.56
N VAL A 331 -10.61 1.14 5.66
CA VAL A 331 -11.63 0.53 4.79
C VAL A 331 -13.00 1.18 4.98
N LYS A 332 -13.39 1.51 6.24
CA LYS A 332 -14.65 2.20 6.54
C LYS A 332 -14.79 3.55 5.85
N VAL A 333 -13.71 4.25 5.66
CA VAL A 333 -13.70 5.56 4.98
C VAL A 333 -13.51 5.39 3.48
N MET A 334 -12.56 4.56 3.06
CA MET A 334 -12.17 4.47 1.66
C MET A 334 -13.20 3.76 0.80
N LEU A 335 -13.86 2.71 1.29
CA LEU A 335 -14.84 1.99 0.50
C LEU A 335 -16.02 2.88 0.04
N PRO A 336 -16.73 3.60 0.94
CA PRO A 336 -17.77 4.52 0.51
C PRO A 336 -17.23 5.67 -0.36
N LEU A 337 -16.03 6.21 -0.04
CA LEU A 337 -15.42 7.26 -0.85
C LEU A 337 -15.16 6.79 -2.30
N VAL A 338 -14.54 5.64 -2.48
CA VAL A 338 -14.27 5.09 -3.82
C VAL A 338 -15.56 4.81 -4.58
N LYS A 339 -16.59 4.28 -3.92
CA LYS A 339 -17.93 4.09 -4.52
C LYS A 339 -18.52 5.40 -5.02
N GLU A 340 -18.43 6.46 -4.23
CA GLU A 340 -18.92 7.79 -4.62
C GLU A 340 -18.13 8.34 -5.82
N LEU A 341 -16.80 8.29 -5.76
CA LEU A 341 -15.91 8.81 -6.80
C LEU A 341 -16.03 8.03 -8.12
N ALA A 342 -16.12 6.71 -8.06
CA ALA A 342 -16.29 5.85 -9.24
C ALA A 342 -17.76 5.83 -9.74
N LYS A 343 -18.69 6.50 -9.05
CA LYS A 343 -20.13 6.48 -9.34
C LYS A 343 -20.68 5.06 -9.42
N ALA A 344 -20.43 4.28 -8.38
CA ALA A 344 -20.86 2.90 -8.25
C ALA A 344 -22.38 2.79 -8.21
N GLY A 345 -22.95 1.76 -8.90
CA GLY A 345 -24.38 1.50 -8.93
C GLY A 345 -25.22 2.52 -9.72
N LYS A 346 -24.61 3.52 -10.32
CA LYS A 346 -25.27 4.44 -11.26
C LYS A 346 -25.02 3.92 -12.68
N ALA A 347 -25.85 2.94 -13.04
CA ALA A 347 -25.89 2.39 -14.38
C ALA A 347 -26.79 3.25 -15.29
#